data_5b2e341fc141d9013361f7e98cc2f36a
#
_entry.id   5b2e341fc141d9013361f7e98cc2f36a
#
_cell.length_a   1.000
_cell.length_b   1.000
_cell.length_c   1.000
_cell.angle_alpha   90.00
_cell.angle_beta   90.00
_cell.angle_gamma   90.00
#
_symmetry.space_group_name_H-M   'P 1'
#
loop_
_entity.id
_entity.type
_entity.pdbx_description
1 polymer ?
#
loop_
_entity_poly.entity_id
_entity_poly.type
_entity_poly.pdbx_seq_one_letter_code
_entity_poly.pdbx_strand_id
1 'polypeptide(L)'
;MNGLSLGIPGVGAVSPGTHFCALYSGPAERDRLLFPFLEEGLRHGDKILCLIDDVEPALVRDLAVGQPGPEYSRRSAQLDVERASDTYLRSGEFNVADMMSFLSESADAAIAKDFDLLRVAGEMSWVLPGPPGWEDLFLYESALNNAVEEMPAIVMCLYNLQKFGAEMLVEVLRTHRTVLLDRTVIDNPHYMHPAEYPLASVMAAAPYPMFKVRADGEEGTDRGWASLTEAERRVVSRVAWGMTNASIAEELHLSRHTVDAHLKHVYLKLDIHSRVELTVLAMQQRVRVG
;
A
#
# COMPACT_ATOMS: atom_id res chain seq x y z
N MET A 1 -25.64 3.24 5.86
CA MET A 1 -24.91 3.93 4.76
C MET A 1 -24.49 2.84 3.78
N ASN A 2 -24.86 2.98 2.50
CA ASN A 2 -24.46 1.97 1.50
C ASN A 2 -22.97 2.12 1.26
N GLY A 3 -22.19 1.04 1.44
CA GLY A 3 -20.77 1.03 1.13
C GLY A 3 -20.52 1.24 -0.37
N LEU A 4 -19.40 1.87 -0.70
CA LEU A 4 -18.96 2.14 -2.07
C LEU A 4 -18.06 1.00 -2.57
N SER A 5 -18.32 0.52 -3.76
CA SER A 5 -17.45 -0.47 -4.43
C SER A 5 -16.12 0.17 -4.85
N LEU A 6 -15.03 -0.57 -4.68
CA LEU A 6 -13.73 -0.20 -5.26
C LEU A 6 -13.55 -0.71 -6.70
N GLY A 7 -14.47 -1.53 -7.22
CA GLY A 7 -14.36 -2.17 -8.52
C GLY A 7 -13.37 -3.34 -8.55
N ILE A 8 -12.56 -3.51 -7.53
CA ILE A 8 -11.52 -4.55 -7.46
C ILE A 8 -12.18 -5.89 -7.10
N PRO A 9 -12.06 -6.94 -7.94
CA PRO A 9 -12.71 -8.22 -7.70
C PRO A 9 -12.27 -8.86 -6.36
N GLY A 10 -13.24 -9.29 -5.56
CA GLY A 10 -12.99 -9.89 -4.25
C GLY A 10 -12.84 -8.89 -3.10
N VAL A 11 -12.85 -7.60 -3.39
CA VAL A 11 -12.82 -6.53 -2.38
C VAL A 11 -14.23 -6.07 -2.06
N GLY A 12 -14.56 -6.05 -0.77
CA GLY A 12 -15.84 -5.55 -0.28
C GLY A 12 -16.02 -4.05 -0.47
N ALA A 13 -17.20 -3.55 -0.12
CA ALA A 13 -17.48 -2.13 -0.16
C ALA A 13 -16.79 -1.41 1.01
N VAL A 14 -16.36 -0.17 0.75
CA VAL A 14 -15.76 0.73 1.74
C VAL A 14 -16.65 1.96 1.97
N SER A 15 -16.41 2.69 3.04
CA SER A 15 -17.10 3.97 3.29
C SER A 15 -16.34 5.13 2.64
N PRO A 16 -17.02 6.25 2.28
CA PRO A 16 -16.34 7.52 2.11
C PRO A 16 -15.48 7.81 3.35
N GLY A 17 -14.37 8.50 3.19
CA GLY A 17 -13.42 8.71 4.28
C GLY A 17 -12.43 7.56 4.49
N THR A 18 -12.34 6.61 3.54
CA THR A 18 -11.41 5.49 3.65
C THR A 18 -10.06 5.83 2.99
N HIS A 19 -8.99 5.66 3.78
CA HIS A 19 -7.61 5.65 3.33
C HIS A 19 -7.03 4.23 3.49
N PHE A 20 -6.44 3.68 2.43
CA PHE A 20 -5.89 2.34 2.44
C PHE A 20 -4.67 2.20 1.53
N CYS A 21 -3.77 1.28 1.84
CA CYS A 21 -2.70 0.93 0.93
C CYS A 21 -3.03 -0.33 0.11
N ALA A 22 -2.57 -0.34 -1.13
CA ALA A 22 -2.59 -1.47 -2.02
C ALA A 22 -1.16 -1.92 -2.32
N LEU A 23 -0.81 -3.12 -1.85
CA LEU A 23 0.50 -3.72 -2.02
C LEU A 23 0.50 -4.60 -3.27
N TYR A 24 1.46 -4.39 -4.18
CA TYR A 24 1.52 -5.11 -5.45
C TYR A 24 2.95 -5.47 -5.85
N SER A 25 3.10 -6.51 -6.68
CA SER A 25 4.38 -6.93 -7.25
C SER A 25 4.38 -6.78 -8.77
N GLY A 26 4.96 -5.68 -9.24
CA GLY A 26 5.15 -5.40 -10.66
C GLY A 26 3.90 -4.90 -11.40
N PRO A 27 4.07 -4.52 -12.69
CA PRO A 27 3.04 -3.81 -13.45
C PRO A 27 1.71 -4.53 -13.58
N ALA A 28 1.75 -5.86 -13.80
CA ALA A 28 0.53 -6.63 -14.02
C ALA A 28 -0.39 -6.69 -12.77
N GLU A 29 0.19 -6.70 -11.55
CA GLU A 29 -0.61 -6.63 -10.32
C GLU A 29 -1.12 -5.21 -10.08
N ARG A 30 -0.28 -4.19 -10.29
CA ARG A 30 -0.72 -2.80 -10.26
C ARG A 30 -1.94 -2.58 -11.14
N ASP A 31 -1.88 -3.02 -12.38
CA ASP A 31 -2.95 -2.80 -13.35
C ASP A 31 -4.25 -3.50 -12.96
N ARG A 32 -4.17 -4.68 -12.32
CA ARG A 32 -5.34 -5.39 -11.77
C ARG A 32 -5.99 -4.69 -10.58
N LEU A 33 -5.29 -3.79 -9.91
CA LEU A 33 -5.81 -2.97 -8.81
C LEU A 33 -6.27 -1.60 -9.33
N LEU A 34 -5.42 -0.94 -10.10
CA LEU A 34 -5.63 0.43 -10.55
C LEU A 34 -6.80 0.55 -11.54
N PHE A 35 -6.80 -0.19 -12.64
CA PHE A 35 -7.83 -0.02 -13.67
C PHE A 35 -9.25 -0.32 -13.19
N PRO A 36 -9.52 -1.39 -12.41
CA PRO A 36 -10.84 -1.59 -11.84
C PRO A 36 -11.27 -0.46 -10.89
N PHE A 37 -10.34 0.10 -10.11
CA PHE A 37 -10.61 1.25 -9.23
C PHE A 37 -11.00 2.51 -10.02
N LEU A 38 -10.27 2.81 -11.10
CA LEU A 38 -10.58 3.93 -12.00
C LEU A 38 -11.92 3.72 -12.72
N GLU A 39 -12.13 2.53 -13.30
CA GLU A 39 -13.34 2.20 -14.05
C GLU A 39 -14.59 2.28 -13.18
N GLU A 40 -14.51 1.81 -11.93
CA GLU A 40 -15.61 1.90 -10.99
C GLU A 40 -15.97 3.34 -10.66
N GLY A 41 -14.96 4.21 -10.45
CA GLY A 41 -15.19 5.64 -10.24
C GLY A 41 -15.84 6.30 -11.47
N LEU A 42 -15.36 5.99 -12.67
CA LEU A 42 -15.94 6.50 -13.92
C LEU A 42 -17.39 6.06 -14.09
N ARG A 43 -17.70 4.81 -13.72
CA ARG A 43 -19.07 4.24 -13.79
C ARG A 43 -20.01 4.89 -12.79
N HIS A 44 -19.51 5.18 -11.57
CA HIS A 44 -20.29 5.85 -10.52
C HIS A 44 -20.50 7.34 -10.77
N GLY A 45 -19.67 7.96 -11.59
CA GLY A 45 -19.72 9.41 -11.79
C GLY A 45 -18.85 10.18 -10.80
N ASP A 46 -17.87 9.52 -10.16
CA ASP A 46 -16.96 10.15 -9.22
C ASP A 46 -15.92 11.02 -9.95
N LYS A 47 -15.36 12.02 -9.28
CA LYS A 47 -14.13 12.67 -9.71
C LYS A 47 -12.95 11.76 -9.33
N ILE A 48 -11.98 11.62 -10.23
CA ILE A 48 -10.83 10.73 -10.05
C ILE A 48 -9.55 11.52 -10.26
N LEU A 49 -8.62 11.39 -9.31
CA LEU A 49 -7.26 11.87 -9.39
C LEU A 49 -6.32 10.67 -9.33
N CYS A 50 -5.57 10.43 -10.41
CA CYS A 50 -4.60 9.36 -10.51
C CYS A 50 -3.18 9.96 -10.60
N LEU A 51 -2.36 9.72 -9.59
CA LEU A 51 -0.98 10.18 -9.49
C LEU A 51 -0.07 8.98 -9.71
N ILE A 52 0.66 8.93 -10.84
CA ILE A 52 1.42 7.74 -11.25
C ILE A 52 2.69 8.09 -12.02
N ASP A 53 3.80 7.40 -11.69
CA ASP A 53 5.10 7.56 -12.35
C ASP A 53 5.52 6.31 -13.15
N ASP A 54 5.11 5.12 -12.72
CA ASP A 54 5.54 3.83 -13.31
C ASP A 54 4.98 3.56 -14.70
N VAL A 55 4.09 4.41 -15.18
CA VAL A 55 3.53 4.38 -16.54
C VAL A 55 3.22 5.80 -16.99
N GLU A 56 3.28 6.04 -18.30
CA GLU A 56 2.95 7.35 -18.85
C GLU A 56 1.49 7.74 -18.53
N PRO A 57 1.24 8.90 -17.88
CA PRO A 57 -0.11 9.37 -17.54
C PRO A 57 -1.10 9.37 -18.69
N ALA A 58 -0.62 9.75 -19.90
CA ALA A 58 -1.44 9.74 -21.10
C ALA A 58 -1.95 8.35 -21.45
N LEU A 59 -1.11 7.31 -21.30
CA LEU A 59 -1.49 5.92 -21.56
C LEU A 59 -2.56 5.44 -20.56
N VAL A 60 -2.40 5.76 -19.26
CA VAL A 60 -3.41 5.42 -18.24
C VAL A 60 -4.74 6.10 -18.57
N ARG A 61 -4.70 7.38 -18.94
CA ARG A 61 -5.88 8.14 -19.33
C ARG A 61 -6.58 7.50 -20.55
N ASP A 62 -5.83 7.20 -21.60
CA ASP A 62 -6.38 6.61 -22.84
C ASP A 62 -7.00 5.24 -22.59
N LEU A 63 -6.37 4.41 -21.77
CA LEU A 63 -6.90 3.09 -21.40
C LEU A 63 -8.17 3.19 -20.53
N ALA A 64 -8.21 4.12 -19.57
CA ALA A 64 -9.33 4.28 -18.67
C ALA A 64 -10.54 4.99 -19.32
N VAL A 65 -10.29 6.08 -20.07
CA VAL A 65 -11.36 6.85 -20.71
C VAL A 65 -11.91 6.16 -21.95
N GLY A 66 -11.05 5.44 -22.68
CA GLY A 66 -11.40 4.71 -23.91
C GLY A 66 -11.38 5.58 -25.15
N GLN A 67 -11.95 5.06 -26.25
CA GLN A 67 -11.98 5.74 -27.55
C GLN A 67 -13.03 6.87 -27.60
N PRO A 68 -12.83 7.88 -28.46
CA PRO A 68 -13.83 8.91 -28.68
C PRO A 68 -15.21 8.33 -29.02
N GLY A 69 -16.23 8.73 -28.23
CA GLY A 69 -17.60 8.24 -28.32
C GLY A 69 -18.51 9.03 -27.38
N PRO A 70 -19.79 8.63 -27.24
CA PRO A 70 -20.78 9.37 -26.44
C PRO A 70 -20.38 9.60 -24.97
N GLU A 71 -19.65 8.66 -24.38
CA GLU A 71 -19.22 8.70 -22.98
C GLU A 71 -17.85 9.40 -22.80
N TYR A 72 -17.09 9.58 -23.86
CA TYR A 72 -15.70 10.07 -23.80
C TYR A 72 -15.56 11.41 -23.09
N SER A 73 -16.40 12.38 -23.45
CA SER A 73 -16.33 13.74 -22.87
C SER A 73 -16.61 13.72 -21.38
N ARG A 74 -17.60 12.93 -20.94
CA ARG A 74 -17.94 12.77 -19.53
C ARG A 74 -16.80 12.11 -18.77
N ARG A 75 -16.32 10.94 -19.21
CA ARG A 75 -15.23 10.20 -18.59
C ARG A 75 -13.93 11.01 -18.55
N SER A 76 -13.65 11.77 -19.62
CA SER A 76 -12.48 12.65 -19.71
C SER A 76 -12.55 13.81 -18.71
N ALA A 77 -13.73 14.32 -18.40
CA ALA A 77 -13.91 15.37 -17.39
C ALA A 77 -13.82 14.82 -15.95
N GLN A 78 -14.11 13.53 -15.75
CA GLN A 78 -14.02 12.87 -14.45
C GLN A 78 -12.59 12.52 -14.04
N LEU A 79 -11.68 12.23 -14.99
CA LEU A 79 -10.37 11.65 -14.73
C LEU A 79 -9.23 12.64 -15.01
N ASP A 80 -8.52 13.01 -13.95
CA ASP A 80 -7.22 13.64 -14.04
C ASP A 80 -6.12 12.61 -13.78
N VAL A 81 -5.13 12.54 -14.65
CA VAL A 81 -3.95 11.67 -14.50
C VAL A 81 -2.72 12.54 -14.59
N GLU A 82 -1.91 12.54 -13.55
CA GLU A 82 -0.72 13.34 -13.40
C GLU A 82 0.48 12.48 -13.02
N ARG A 83 1.71 12.99 -13.21
CA ARG A 83 2.87 12.35 -12.62
C ARG A 83 2.87 12.54 -11.11
N ALA A 84 3.07 11.45 -10.38
CA ALA A 84 3.14 11.49 -8.92
C ALA A 84 4.29 12.40 -8.47
N SER A 85 5.48 12.24 -9.03
CA SER A 85 6.63 13.10 -8.73
C SER A 85 6.37 14.59 -8.95
N ASP A 86 5.67 14.97 -10.03
CA ASP A 86 5.36 16.38 -10.31
C ASP A 86 4.34 16.95 -9.29
N THR A 87 3.42 16.13 -8.82
CA THR A 87 2.39 16.55 -7.87
C THR A 87 2.90 16.58 -6.42
N TYR A 88 3.58 15.52 -5.99
CA TYR A 88 4.12 15.44 -4.62
C TYR A 88 5.30 16.40 -4.40
N LEU A 89 6.08 16.73 -5.45
CA LEU A 89 7.26 17.59 -5.40
C LEU A 89 7.05 18.93 -6.09
N ARG A 90 5.81 19.42 -6.18
CA ARG A 90 5.44 20.67 -6.91
C ARG A 90 6.20 21.92 -6.46
N SER A 91 6.62 21.98 -5.19
CA SER A 91 7.44 23.06 -4.62
C SER A 91 8.95 22.83 -4.77
N GLY A 92 9.37 21.69 -5.37
CA GLY A 92 10.76 21.24 -5.45
C GLY A 92 11.19 20.34 -4.30
N GLU A 93 10.33 20.19 -3.28
CA GLU A 93 10.48 19.28 -2.15
C GLU A 93 9.12 18.72 -1.76
N PHE A 94 9.11 17.62 -1.01
CA PHE A 94 7.88 17.10 -0.43
C PHE A 94 7.53 17.91 0.84
N ASN A 95 6.29 18.38 0.90
CA ASN A 95 5.77 19.11 2.06
C ASN A 95 4.39 18.57 2.43
N VAL A 96 4.23 18.15 3.69
CA VAL A 96 2.99 17.57 4.21
C VAL A 96 1.82 18.56 4.09
N ALA A 97 2.02 19.81 4.50
CA ALA A 97 0.96 20.81 4.50
C ALA A 97 0.50 21.15 3.08
N ASP A 98 1.43 21.27 2.13
CA ASP A 98 1.13 21.53 0.73
C ASP A 98 0.31 20.38 0.13
N MET A 99 0.67 19.13 0.44
CA MET A 99 -0.03 17.97 -0.09
C MET A 99 -1.42 17.79 0.54
N MET A 100 -1.55 18.07 1.83
CA MET A 100 -2.85 18.08 2.52
C MET A 100 -3.78 19.16 1.97
N SER A 101 -3.27 20.37 1.72
CA SER A 101 -4.03 21.46 1.09
C SER A 101 -4.46 21.07 -0.31
N PHE A 102 -3.56 20.50 -1.11
CA PHE A 102 -3.86 20.04 -2.46
C PHE A 102 -5.00 19.01 -2.51
N LEU A 103 -4.99 18.02 -1.60
CA LEU A 103 -6.06 17.02 -1.54
C LEU A 103 -7.39 17.63 -1.09
N SER A 104 -7.37 18.51 -0.09
CA SER A 104 -8.58 19.23 0.37
C SER A 104 -9.17 20.08 -0.74
N GLU A 105 -8.35 20.89 -1.40
CA GLU A 105 -8.75 21.71 -2.54
C GLU A 105 -9.30 20.89 -3.71
N SER A 106 -8.69 19.71 -3.95
CA SER A 106 -9.15 18.78 -5.00
C SER A 106 -10.52 18.19 -4.67
N ALA A 107 -10.79 17.87 -3.40
CA ALA A 107 -12.09 17.39 -2.94
C ALA A 107 -13.16 18.51 -3.04
N ASP A 108 -12.82 19.72 -2.59
CA ASP A 108 -13.71 20.88 -2.69
C ASP A 108 -14.03 21.23 -4.16
N ALA A 109 -13.03 21.19 -5.03
CA ALA A 109 -13.20 21.42 -6.45
C ALA A 109 -14.04 20.34 -7.15
N ALA A 110 -14.01 19.09 -6.66
CA ALA A 110 -14.87 18.03 -7.14
C ALA A 110 -16.33 18.32 -6.78
N ILE A 111 -16.61 18.63 -5.52
CA ILE A 111 -17.96 19.00 -5.05
C ILE A 111 -18.49 20.24 -5.78
N ALA A 112 -17.67 21.26 -5.98
CA ALA A 112 -18.04 22.47 -6.73
C ALA A 112 -18.39 22.21 -8.21
N LYS A 113 -18.01 21.04 -8.74
CA LYS A 113 -18.35 20.58 -10.10
C LYS A 113 -19.43 19.50 -10.12
N ASP A 114 -20.21 19.42 -9.04
CA ASP A 114 -21.32 18.46 -8.87
C ASP A 114 -20.89 16.97 -8.87
N PHE A 115 -19.65 16.66 -8.45
CA PHE A 115 -19.26 15.31 -8.14
C PHE A 115 -19.53 15.00 -6.67
N ASP A 116 -20.05 13.81 -6.36
CA ASP A 116 -20.36 13.41 -4.98
C ASP A 116 -19.14 12.89 -4.22
N LEU A 117 -18.09 12.45 -4.94
CA LEU A 117 -16.93 11.80 -4.34
C LEU A 117 -15.65 12.09 -5.15
N LEU A 118 -14.55 12.26 -4.43
CA LEU A 118 -13.19 12.22 -5.00
C LEU A 118 -12.57 10.84 -4.76
N ARG A 119 -12.13 10.17 -5.83
CA ARG A 119 -11.26 8.99 -5.74
C ARG A 119 -9.83 9.38 -6.05
N VAL A 120 -8.91 9.00 -5.18
CA VAL A 120 -7.49 9.26 -5.37
C VAL A 120 -6.75 7.92 -5.44
N ALA A 121 -5.93 7.76 -6.47
CA ALA A 121 -4.94 6.68 -6.56
C ALA A 121 -3.55 7.31 -6.63
N GLY A 122 -2.73 7.13 -5.59
CA GLY A 122 -1.38 7.67 -5.49
C GLY A 122 -0.34 6.56 -5.54
N GLU A 123 0.54 6.57 -6.56
CA GLU A 123 1.69 5.69 -6.61
C GLU A 123 2.84 6.31 -5.84
N MET A 124 3.42 5.56 -4.91
CA MET A 124 4.36 6.09 -3.93
C MET A 124 5.84 5.93 -4.32
N SER A 125 6.15 5.43 -5.53
CA SER A 125 7.54 5.22 -5.99
C SER A 125 8.34 6.51 -6.14
N TRP A 126 7.69 7.67 -6.19
CA TRP A 126 8.33 8.98 -6.27
C TRP A 126 9.31 9.23 -5.10
N VAL A 127 9.08 8.60 -3.95
CA VAL A 127 9.91 8.76 -2.75
C VAL A 127 11.25 8.03 -2.83
N LEU A 128 11.37 7.01 -3.68
CA LEU A 128 12.53 6.11 -3.71
C LEU A 128 13.86 6.75 -4.10
N PRO A 129 13.90 7.79 -4.98
CA PRO A 129 15.13 8.53 -5.21
C PRO A 129 15.61 9.36 -4.02
N GLY A 130 14.81 9.48 -2.94
CA GLY A 130 15.13 10.30 -1.76
C GLY A 130 15.09 11.80 -2.06
N PRO A 131 13.99 12.34 -2.65
CA PRO A 131 13.87 13.77 -2.90
C PRO A 131 13.82 14.54 -1.58
N PRO A 132 14.13 15.85 -1.55
CA PRO A 132 14.04 16.65 -0.33
C PRO A 132 12.65 16.54 0.32
N GLY A 133 12.61 16.37 1.65
CA GLY A 133 11.36 16.25 2.43
C GLY A 133 10.72 14.85 2.44
N TRP A 134 11.26 13.86 1.72
CA TRP A 134 10.69 12.51 1.65
C TRP A 134 10.56 11.83 3.02
N GLU A 135 11.38 12.23 3.98
CA GLU A 135 11.39 11.73 5.35
C GLU A 135 10.04 11.94 6.05
N ASP A 136 9.27 12.93 5.62
CA ASP A 136 7.96 13.27 6.16
C ASP A 136 6.81 12.45 5.53
N LEU A 137 7.11 11.49 4.61
CA LEU A 137 6.10 10.65 3.97
C LEU A 137 5.15 10.01 4.99
N PHE A 138 5.69 9.36 6.01
CA PHE A 138 4.86 8.61 6.97
C PHE A 138 4.11 9.53 7.96
N LEU A 139 4.61 10.76 8.15
CA LEU A 139 3.85 11.79 8.82
C LEU A 139 2.61 12.19 8.00
N TYR A 140 2.79 12.36 6.69
CA TYR A 140 1.71 12.63 5.74
C TYR A 140 0.70 11.47 5.72
N GLU A 141 1.16 10.23 5.54
CA GLU A 141 0.30 9.03 5.51
C GLU A 141 -0.51 8.85 6.79
N SER A 142 0.10 9.15 7.93
CA SER A 142 -0.58 9.13 9.23
C SER A 142 -1.64 10.24 9.33
N ALA A 143 -1.29 11.48 8.96
CA ALA A 143 -2.20 12.62 9.01
C ALA A 143 -3.37 12.47 8.04
N LEU A 144 -3.13 11.84 6.89
CA LEU A 144 -4.12 11.60 5.85
C LEU A 144 -5.32 10.78 6.35
N ASN A 145 -5.11 9.86 7.31
CA ASN A 145 -6.22 9.10 7.89
C ASN A 145 -7.29 9.99 8.51
N ASN A 146 -6.88 10.98 9.31
CA ASN A 146 -7.82 11.90 9.95
C ASN A 146 -8.47 12.85 8.92
N ALA A 147 -7.68 13.34 7.98
CA ALA A 147 -8.17 14.29 6.99
C ALA A 147 -9.20 13.66 6.06
N VAL A 148 -8.95 12.44 5.60
CA VAL A 148 -9.86 11.74 4.68
C VAL A 148 -11.18 11.37 5.36
N GLU A 149 -11.18 11.07 6.67
CA GLU A 149 -12.43 10.80 7.43
C GLU A 149 -13.45 11.96 7.35
N GLU A 150 -12.97 13.19 7.18
CA GLU A 150 -13.78 14.39 7.09
C GLU A 150 -14.08 14.82 5.64
N MET A 151 -13.48 14.12 4.65
CA MET A 151 -13.63 14.45 3.22
C MET A 151 -14.56 13.45 2.51
N PRO A 152 -15.31 13.90 1.50
CA PRO A 152 -16.01 13.01 0.58
C PRO A 152 -14.99 12.37 -0.39
N ALA A 153 -14.07 11.59 0.13
CA ALA A 153 -12.98 11.01 -0.64
C ALA A 153 -12.71 9.55 -0.28
N ILE A 154 -12.08 8.83 -1.22
CA ILE A 154 -11.44 7.53 -0.99
C ILE A 154 -10.01 7.64 -1.54
N VAL A 155 -9.02 7.28 -0.73
CA VAL A 155 -7.61 7.35 -1.10
C VAL A 155 -6.98 5.96 -1.07
N MET A 156 -6.39 5.56 -2.20
CA MET A 156 -5.61 4.34 -2.38
C MET A 156 -4.14 4.70 -2.62
N CYS A 157 -3.25 4.32 -1.70
CA CYS A 157 -1.82 4.47 -1.82
C CYS A 157 -1.20 3.16 -2.36
N LEU A 158 -0.54 3.23 -3.51
CA LEU A 158 0.00 2.09 -4.25
C LEU A 158 1.49 1.89 -3.94
N TYR A 159 1.86 0.75 -3.34
CA TYR A 159 3.23 0.41 -2.98
C TYR A 159 3.72 -0.85 -3.70
N ASN A 160 4.79 -0.71 -4.47
CA ASN A 160 5.40 -1.81 -5.22
C ASN A 160 6.37 -2.61 -4.33
N LEU A 161 6.00 -3.84 -3.96
CA LEU A 161 6.81 -4.75 -3.13
C LEU A 161 8.18 -5.10 -3.72
N GLN A 162 8.39 -4.89 -5.02
CA GLN A 162 9.69 -5.10 -5.68
C GLN A 162 10.62 -3.91 -5.51
N LYS A 163 10.09 -2.73 -5.16
CA LYS A 163 10.85 -1.48 -5.06
C LYS A 163 11.06 -1.02 -3.62
N PHE A 164 10.07 -1.24 -2.76
CA PHE A 164 10.11 -0.81 -1.36
C PHE A 164 10.79 -1.84 -0.47
N GLY A 165 11.76 -1.41 0.31
CA GLY A 165 12.41 -2.25 1.33
C GLY A 165 11.48 -2.59 2.50
N ALA A 166 11.81 -3.66 3.24
CA ALA A 166 11.00 -4.14 4.36
C ALA A 166 10.74 -3.07 5.43
N GLU A 167 11.72 -2.21 5.69
CA GLU A 167 11.63 -1.14 6.68
C GLU A 167 10.54 -0.12 6.32
N MET A 168 10.52 0.36 5.06
CA MET A 168 9.48 1.25 4.59
C MET A 168 8.10 0.59 4.62
N LEU A 169 8.01 -0.70 4.26
CA LEU A 169 6.75 -1.43 4.30
C LEU A 169 6.20 -1.62 5.71
N VAL A 170 7.05 -1.72 6.73
CA VAL A 170 6.61 -1.71 8.13
C VAL A 170 5.94 -0.37 8.49
N GLU A 171 6.53 0.75 8.07
CA GLU A 171 5.93 2.07 8.29
C GLU A 171 4.63 2.25 7.48
N VAL A 172 4.58 1.76 6.24
CA VAL A 172 3.33 1.72 5.46
C VAL A 172 2.23 0.98 6.21
N LEU A 173 2.54 -0.17 6.82
CA LEU A 173 1.56 -0.92 7.62
C LEU A 173 1.17 -0.20 8.91
N ARG A 174 2.07 0.57 9.53
CA ARG A 174 1.75 1.37 10.71
C ARG A 174 0.80 2.52 10.42
N THR A 175 0.85 3.06 9.21
CA THR A 175 0.06 4.22 8.80
C THR A 175 -1.24 3.90 8.07
N HIS A 176 -1.50 2.64 7.70
CA HIS A 176 -2.72 2.25 6.99
C HIS A 176 -3.55 1.24 7.78
N ARG A 177 -4.77 1.63 8.16
CA ARG A 177 -5.73 0.76 8.85
C ARG A 177 -6.14 -0.43 7.99
N THR A 178 -6.34 -0.20 6.70
CA THR A 178 -6.77 -1.19 5.73
C THR A 178 -5.66 -1.43 4.72
N VAL A 179 -5.34 -2.69 4.49
CA VAL A 179 -4.33 -3.13 3.53
C VAL A 179 -4.99 -4.02 2.49
N LEU A 180 -4.81 -3.68 1.23
CA LEU A 180 -5.20 -4.52 0.11
C LEU A 180 -3.98 -5.28 -0.42
N LEU A 181 -4.06 -6.60 -0.39
CA LEU A 181 -3.03 -7.50 -0.84
C LEU A 181 -3.64 -8.62 -1.68
N ASP A 182 -3.22 -8.77 -2.93
CA ASP A 182 -3.72 -9.78 -3.87
C ASP A 182 -5.27 -9.94 -3.80
N ARG A 183 -6.00 -8.83 -3.92
CA ARG A 183 -7.47 -8.75 -3.86
C ARG A 183 -8.09 -9.16 -2.50
N THR A 184 -7.30 -9.28 -1.48
CA THR A 184 -7.77 -9.54 -0.11
C THR A 184 -7.62 -8.28 0.72
N VAL A 185 -8.72 -7.82 1.30
CA VAL A 185 -8.69 -6.73 2.27
C VAL A 185 -8.31 -7.32 3.63
N ILE A 186 -7.28 -6.77 4.22
CA ILE A 186 -6.78 -7.14 5.54
C ILE A 186 -7.05 -5.97 6.48
N ASP A 187 -7.81 -6.22 7.53
CA ASP A 187 -7.89 -5.31 8.67
C ASP A 187 -6.56 -5.40 9.42
N ASN A 188 -5.80 -4.29 9.40
CA ASN A 188 -4.40 -4.31 9.79
C ASN A 188 -4.23 -4.15 11.32
N PRO A 189 -3.85 -5.22 12.05
CA PRO A 189 -3.66 -5.14 13.51
C PRO A 189 -2.44 -4.33 13.94
N HIS A 190 -1.58 -3.90 13.01
CA HIS A 190 -0.38 -3.11 13.26
C HIS A 190 -0.59 -1.63 12.99
N TYR A 191 -1.80 -1.25 12.56
CA TYR A 191 -2.14 0.15 12.39
C TYR A 191 -1.97 0.91 13.71
N MET A 192 -1.34 2.05 13.63
CA MET A 192 -1.19 3.00 14.73
C MET A 192 -2.08 4.21 14.46
N HIS A 193 -2.91 4.54 15.45
CA HIS A 193 -3.71 5.75 15.33
C HIS A 193 -2.81 6.98 15.20
N PRO A 194 -3.15 8.00 14.38
CA PRO A 194 -2.31 9.20 14.20
C PRO A 194 -1.87 9.89 15.50
N ALA A 195 -2.69 9.83 16.55
CA ALA A 195 -2.32 10.37 17.86
C ALA A 195 -1.22 9.56 18.60
N GLU A 196 -1.02 8.31 18.20
CA GLU A 196 -0.05 7.38 18.81
C GLU A 196 1.19 7.19 17.93
N TYR A 197 1.10 7.60 16.66
CA TYR A 197 2.21 7.50 15.73
C TYR A 197 3.37 8.38 16.21
N PRO A 198 4.56 7.82 16.51
CA PRO A 198 5.62 8.56 17.17
C PRO A 198 6.28 9.57 16.23
N LEU A 199 5.75 10.78 16.18
CA LEU A 199 6.34 11.91 15.46
C LEU A 199 7.83 12.09 15.80
N ALA A 200 8.19 11.83 17.06
CA ALA A 200 9.57 11.91 17.52
C ALA A 200 10.50 10.82 16.95
N SER A 201 9.95 9.66 16.59
CA SER A 201 10.75 8.55 15.99
C SER A 201 11.06 8.79 14.52
N VAL A 202 10.15 9.46 13.81
CA VAL A 202 10.35 9.85 12.41
C VAL A 202 11.37 10.99 12.33
N MET A 203 11.30 11.96 13.24
CA MET A 203 12.23 13.09 13.28
C MET A 203 13.58 12.77 13.96
N ALA A 204 13.65 11.73 14.79
CA ALA A 204 14.87 11.28 15.48
C ALA A 204 15.56 10.11 14.76
N ALA A 205 15.01 9.61 13.68
CA ALA A 205 15.68 8.63 12.86
C ALA A 205 16.90 9.31 12.22
N ALA A 206 18.00 9.29 12.98
CA ALA A 206 19.30 9.06 12.37
C ALA A 206 19.11 8.01 11.27
N PRO A 207 19.82 8.09 10.11
CA PRO A 207 19.60 7.21 8.98
C PRO A 207 19.35 5.81 9.52
N TYR A 208 18.16 5.26 9.26
CA TYR A 208 17.79 3.92 9.69
C TYR A 208 19.01 3.06 9.47
N PRO A 209 19.53 2.35 10.48
CA PRO A 209 20.67 1.49 10.24
C PRO A 209 20.26 0.63 9.05
N MET A 210 20.84 0.95 7.90
CA MET A 210 20.69 0.13 6.71
C MET A 210 20.97 -1.28 7.21
N PHE A 211 19.93 -2.09 7.40
CA PHE A 211 20.14 -3.52 7.56
C PHE A 211 20.95 -3.90 6.35
N LYS A 212 22.25 -4.03 6.54
CA LYS A 212 23.10 -4.64 5.56
C LYS A 212 22.45 -5.98 5.31
N VAL A 213 21.72 -6.10 4.21
CA VAL A 213 21.57 -7.39 3.57
C VAL A 213 23.00 -7.80 3.37
N ARG A 214 23.53 -8.66 4.27
CA ARG A 214 24.84 -9.25 4.08
C ARG A 214 24.73 -9.97 2.75
N ALA A 215 25.42 -9.41 1.77
CA ALA A 215 25.72 -10.12 0.55
C ALA A 215 26.31 -11.47 0.99
N ASP A 216 25.78 -12.53 0.43
CA ASP A 216 26.22 -13.90 0.64
C ASP A 216 27.74 -13.99 0.74
N GLY A 217 28.27 -14.36 1.89
CA GLY A 217 29.70 -14.57 2.03
C GLY A 217 30.27 -14.40 3.42
N GLU A 218 29.60 -14.87 4.50
CA GLU A 218 30.34 -15.31 5.71
C GLU A 218 29.55 -16.41 6.39
N GLU A 219 30.22 -17.54 6.56
CA GLU A 219 29.76 -18.82 7.09
C GLU A 219 29.27 -18.68 8.54
N GLY A 220 27.98 -18.87 8.73
CA GLY A 220 27.32 -19.13 10.00
C GLY A 220 26.02 -19.87 9.71
N THR A 221 26.07 -21.19 9.68
CA THR A 221 25.15 -22.14 9.04
C THR A 221 23.78 -22.29 9.69
N ASP A 222 23.32 -21.33 10.53
CA ASP A 222 22.05 -21.49 11.29
C ASP A 222 21.07 -20.30 11.19
N ARG A 223 21.26 -19.36 10.28
CA ARG A 223 20.39 -18.18 10.09
C ARG A 223 20.03 -17.95 8.63
N GLY A 224 18.87 -17.32 8.40
CA GLY A 224 18.34 -16.96 7.08
C GLY A 224 17.41 -18.03 6.48
N TRP A 225 16.90 -17.76 5.29
CA TRP A 225 15.90 -18.59 4.60
C TRP A 225 16.36 -20.05 4.37
N ALA A 226 17.65 -20.27 4.15
CA ALA A 226 18.19 -21.60 3.93
C ALA A 226 18.11 -22.48 5.20
N SER A 227 18.09 -21.87 6.38
CA SER A 227 18.01 -22.56 7.68
C SER A 227 16.61 -23.02 8.07
N LEU A 228 15.58 -22.56 7.34
CA LEU A 228 14.21 -22.97 7.62
C LEU A 228 13.98 -24.43 7.24
N THR A 229 13.41 -25.18 8.16
CA THR A 229 12.95 -26.55 7.91
C THR A 229 11.75 -26.55 6.96
N GLU A 230 11.42 -27.69 6.37
CA GLU A 230 10.27 -27.84 5.48
C GLU A 230 8.95 -27.50 6.21
N ALA A 231 8.80 -27.91 7.48
CA ALA A 231 7.64 -27.57 8.28
C ALA A 231 7.51 -26.05 8.53
N GLU A 232 8.63 -25.39 8.84
CA GLU A 232 8.67 -23.93 9.01
C GLU A 232 8.35 -23.21 7.70
N ARG A 233 8.88 -23.65 6.56
CA ARG A 233 8.56 -23.09 5.23
C ARG A 233 7.08 -23.22 4.89
N ARG A 234 6.45 -24.36 5.22
CA ARG A 234 5.01 -24.57 5.05
C ARG A 234 4.21 -23.59 5.88
N VAL A 235 4.57 -23.36 7.14
CA VAL A 235 3.92 -22.35 8.00
C VAL A 235 4.13 -20.94 7.43
N VAL A 236 5.36 -20.57 7.07
CA VAL A 236 5.70 -19.27 6.49
C VAL A 236 4.89 -18.99 5.21
N SER A 237 4.74 -20.00 4.35
CA SER A 237 3.98 -19.82 3.12
C SER A 237 2.50 -19.47 3.39
N ARG A 238 1.88 -20.02 4.45
CA ARG A 238 0.50 -19.71 4.88
C ARG A 238 0.39 -18.35 5.56
N VAL A 239 1.42 -17.97 6.30
CA VAL A 239 1.53 -16.59 6.83
C VAL A 239 1.57 -15.58 5.70
N ALA A 240 2.33 -15.84 4.65
CA ALA A 240 2.38 -15.01 3.45
C ALA A 240 1.02 -14.89 2.72
N TRP A 241 0.11 -15.85 2.91
CA TRP A 241 -1.27 -15.81 2.43
C TRP A 241 -2.25 -15.12 3.42
N GLY A 242 -1.74 -14.50 4.49
CA GLY A 242 -2.57 -13.80 5.48
C GLY A 242 -3.37 -14.72 6.42
N MET A 243 -3.12 -16.05 6.41
CA MET A 243 -3.87 -17.00 7.24
C MET A 243 -3.58 -16.79 8.73
N THR A 244 -4.59 -16.93 9.58
CA THR A 244 -4.41 -16.91 11.04
C THR A 244 -3.72 -18.19 11.54
N ASN A 245 -3.10 -18.16 12.74
CA ASN A 245 -2.50 -19.36 13.30
C ASN A 245 -3.50 -20.52 13.50
N ALA A 246 -4.77 -20.20 13.75
CA ALA A 246 -5.85 -21.18 13.84
C ALA A 246 -6.13 -21.83 12.47
N SER A 247 -6.25 -21.03 11.40
CA SER A 247 -6.48 -21.53 10.04
C SER A 247 -5.27 -22.32 9.50
N ILE A 248 -4.05 -21.89 9.82
CA ILE A 248 -2.82 -22.64 9.49
C ILE A 248 -2.81 -24.00 10.20
N ALA A 249 -3.17 -24.03 11.48
CA ALA A 249 -3.22 -25.25 12.26
C ALA A 249 -4.23 -26.25 11.68
N GLU A 250 -5.41 -25.78 11.29
CA GLU A 250 -6.44 -26.60 10.66
C GLU A 250 -5.97 -27.17 9.32
N GLU A 251 -5.46 -26.32 8.43
CA GLU A 251 -5.01 -26.73 7.08
C GLU A 251 -3.81 -27.69 7.11
N LEU A 252 -2.87 -27.47 8.02
CA LEU A 252 -1.68 -28.31 8.14
C LEU A 252 -1.87 -29.50 9.09
N HIS A 253 -3.06 -29.70 9.67
CA HIS A 253 -3.36 -30.73 10.66
C HIS A 253 -2.43 -30.66 11.88
N LEU A 254 -2.15 -29.45 12.36
CA LEU A 254 -1.31 -29.16 13.53
C LEU A 254 -2.14 -28.59 14.66
N SER A 255 -1.57 -28.53 15.87
CA SER A 255 -2.14 -27.72 16.94
C SER A 255 -1.76 -26.24 16.73
N ARG A 256 -2.61 -25.32 17.21
CA ARG A 256 -2.27 -23.87 17.21
C ARG A 256 -0.95 -23.62 17.94
N HIS A 257 -0.71 -24.34 19.05
CA HIS A 257 0.54 -24.24 19.81
C HIS A 257 1.77 -24.67 18.98
N THR A 258 1.60 -25.68 18.11
CA THR A 258 2.68 -26.12 17.20
C THR A 258 2.98 -25.04 16.16
N VAL A 259 1.96 -24.37 15.61
CA VAL A 259 2.15 -23.24 14.68
C VAL A 259 2.87 -22.08 15.37
N ASP A 260 2.47 -21.75 16.60
CA ASP A 260 3.13 -20.70 17.40
C ASP A 260 4.59 -21.02 17.66
N ALA A 261 4.93 -22.29 17.95
CA ALA A 261 6.30 -22.75 18.13
C ALA A 261 7.13 -22.64 16.83
N HIS A 262 6.57 -23.05 15.69
CA HIS A 262 7.25 -22.87 14.39
C HIS A 262 7.51 -21.40 14.09
N LEU A 263 6.55 -20.52 14.30
CA LEU A 263 6.73 -19.08 14.08
C LEU A 263 7.83 -18.49 14.98
N LYS A 264 7.91 -18.92 16.23
CA LYS A 264 8.96 -18.49 17.14
C LYS A 264 10.37 -18.86 16.63
N HIS A 265 10.54 -20.08 16.11
CA HIS A 265 11.81 -20.53 15.52
C HIS A 265 12.11 -19.79 14.21
N VAL A 266 11.10 -19.57 13.36
CA VAL A 266 11.22 -18.78 12.13
C VAL A 266 11.70 -17.36 12.44
N TYR A 267 11.11 -16.71 13.44
CA TYR A 267 11.51 -15.35 13.84
C TYR A 267 12.97 -15.30 14.27
N LEU A 268 13.42 -16.27 15.07
CA LEU A 268 14.82 -16.37 15.49
C LEU A 268 15.78 -16.63 14.32
N LYS A 269 15.40 -17.50 13.38
CA LYS A 269 16.22 -17.86 12.22
C LYS A 269 16.34 -16.74 11.19
N LEU A 270 15.27 -15.96 11.02
CA LEU A 270 15.23 -14.84 10.07
C LEU A 270 15.63 -13.51 10.71
N ASP A 271 15.88 -13.49 12.03
CA ASP A 271 16.19 -12.30 12.83
C ASP A 271 15.12 -11.21 12.69
N ILE A 272 13.86 -11.63 12.84
CA ILE A 272 12.66 -10.78 12.75
C ILE A 272 11.84 -10.87 14.04
N HIS A 273 11.02 -9.87 14.30
CA HIS A 273 10.36 -9.72 15.60
C HIS A 273 8.84 -9.68 15.48
N SER A 274 8.29 -9.69 14.27
CA SER A 274 6.85 -9.61 14.04
C SER A 274 6.38 -10.49 12.90
N ARG A 275 5.09 -10.84 12.96
CA ARG A 275 4.38 -11.53 11.88
C ARG A 275 4.36 -10.70 10.59
N VAL A 276 4.30 -9.39 10.71
CA VAL A 276 4.29 -8.46 9.57
C VAL A 276 5.61 -8.54 8.83
N GLU A 277 6.73 -8.43 9.54
CA GLU A 277 8.06 -8.61 8.95
C GLU A 277 8.18 -9.96 8.22
N LEU A 278 7.68 -11.04 8.84
CA LEU A 278 7.65 -12.35 8.19
C LEU A 278 6.84 -12.34 6.90
N THR A 279 5.65 -11.73 6.92
CA THR A 279 4.77 -11.65 5.75
C THR A 279 5.45 -10.91 4.61
N VAL A 280 6.02 -9.75 4.89
CA VAL A 280 6.74 -8.92 3.91
C VAL A 280 7.95 -9.67 3.32
N LEU A 281 8.78 -10.26 4.19
CA LEU A 281 9.96 -11.02 3.75
C LEU A 281 9.58 -12.26 2.93
N ALA A 282 8.54 -12.97 3.30
CA ALA A 282 8.07 -14.16 2.58
C ALA A 282 7.54 -13.79 1.18
N MET A 283 6.90 -12.64 1.02
CA MET A 283 6.47 -12.12 -0.28
C MET A 283 7.65 -11.74 -1.17
N GLN A 284 8.66 -11.06 -0.62
CA GLN A 284 9.88 -10.72 -1.35
C GLN A 284 10.63 -11.96 -1.84
N GLN A 285 10.64 -13.05 -1.07
CA GLN A 285 11.30 -14.31 -1.44
C GLN A 285 10.56 -15.03 -2.58
N ARG A 286 9.23 -14.96 -2.65
CA ARG A 286 8.44 -15.52 -3.76
C ARG A 286 8.76 -14.86 -5.09
N VAL A 287 8.99 -13.55 -5.09
CA VAL A 287 9.35 -12.78 -6.29
C VAL A 287 10.75 -13.15 -6.81
N ARG A 288 11.67 -13.59 -5.95
CA ARG A 288 13.05 -14.00 -6.35
C ARG A 288 13.14 -15.40 -6.95
N VAL A 289 12.14 -16.25 -6.74
CA VAL A 289 12.14 -17.67 -7.15
C VAL A 289 11.19 -17.95 -8.33
N GLY A 290 10.39 -17.00 -8.77
CA GLY A 290 9.53 -17.03 -9.95
C GLY A 290 10.05 -16.16 -11.05
#